data_fd035becdaf64f54f64b9df8cc9af7f4
#
_entry.id   fd035becdaf64f54f64b9df8cc9af7f4
#
_cell.length_a   1.000
_cell.length_b   1.000
_cell.length_c   1.000
_cell.angle_alpha   90.00
_cell.angle_beta   90.00
_cell.angle_gamma   90.00
#
_symmetry.space_group_name_H-M   'P 1'
#
loop_
_entity.id
_entity.type
_entity.pdbx_description
1 polymer ?
#
loop_
_entity_poly.entity_id
_entity_poly.type
_entity_poly.pdbx_seq_one_letter_code
_entity_poly.pdbx_strand_id
1 'polypeptide(L)'
;MTTLGPIDSFENFAPPPEQKARDSLGQEDFLTLMISQFQNQDPFEPMDNGEFLGQLAQFSTVNGIGSLNSSFSGLAASMQDNQALQAAGLVGRSVLAVTDVGSLGLEGPLRGGLELESSAGNVQVDITNRNGELVQQLNLGQQAPGMVRFAWDGVDSSGQRAESGEYRVTARVIRGTNVESAPTVIEADIQSVTLGQFGGGLTLNLAGGQQM
;
A
#
# COMPACT_ATOMS: atom_id res chain seq x y z
N MET A 1 -7.23 32.92 41.42
CA MET A 1 -8.45 32.38 40.80
C MET A 1 -8.72 33.18 39.53
N THR A 2 -8.30 32.67 38.39
CA THR A 2 -8.45 33.34 37.08
C THR A 2 -9.56 32.58 36.36
N THR A 3 -10.69 33.23 36.21
CA THR A 3 -11.85 32.69 35.48
C THR A 3 -11.62 32.80 33.99
N LEU A 4 -11.57 31.64 33.30
CA LEU A 4 -11.61 31.55 31.85
C LEU A 4 -13.05 31.88 31.38
N GLY A 5 -13.16 32.90 30.52
CA GLY A 5 -14.43 33.29 29.89
C GLY A 5 -14.82 32.29 28.79
N PRO A 6 -16.10 32.24 28.41
CA PRO A 6 -16.61 31.31 27.40
C PRO A 6 -16.08 31.65 26.00
N ILE A 7 -15.68 30.62 25.26
CA ILE A 7 -15.30 30.71 23.84
C ILE A 7 -16.59 30.70 23.00
N ASP A 8 -17.20 31.87 22.84
CA ASP A 8 -18.24 32.11 21.84
C ASP A 8 -17.56 32.57 20.53
N SER A 9 -17.31 31.70 19.60
CA SER A 9 -16.98 32.06 18.18
C SER A 9 -16.88 30.84 17.25
N PHE A 10 -17.91 29.98 17.19
CA PHE A 10 -18.03 29.02 16.10
C PHE A 10 -19.20 29.32 15.14
N GLU A 11 -19.77 30.51 15.22
CA GLU A 11 -20.83 30.94 14.29
C GLU A 11 -20.29 31.78 13.15
N ASN A 12 -19.49 31.22 12.25
CA ASN A 12 -19.36 31.79 10.89
C ASN A 12 -18.56 30.89 9.93
N PHE A 13 -18.83 29.59 9.92
CA PHE A 13 -18.46 28.74 8.77
C PHE A 13 -19.71 28.61 7.87
N ALA A 14 -20.07 29.68 7.18
CA ALA A 14 -20.91 29.53 6.02
C ALA A 14 -20.10 28.79 4.94
N PRO A 15 -20.60 27.68 4.38
CA PRO A 15 -19.92 27.01 3.26
C PRO A 15 -19.79 28.04 2.12
N PRO A 16 -18.65 28.02 1.38
CA PRO A 16 -18.49 28.89 0.22
C PRO A 16 -19.68 28.68 -0.71
N PRO A 17 -20.24 29.77 -1.31
CA PRO A 17 -21.34 29.63 -2.24
C PRO A 17 -20.91 28.66 -3.35
N GLU A 18 -21.73 27.63 -3.58
CA GLU A 18 -21.55 26.74 -4.72
C GLU A 18 -21.41 27.59 -5.98
N GLN A 19 -20.22 27.61 -6.57
CA GLN A 19 -20.01 28.15 -7.90
C GLN A 19 -20.75 27.19 -8.86
N LYS A 20 -22.06 27.41 -9.00
CA LYS A 20 -22.84 26.84 -10.10
C LYS A 20 -22.07 27.17 -11.37
N ALA A 21 -21.68 26.12 -12.08
CA ALA A 21 -20.86 26.13 -13.26
C ALA A 21 -21.27 27.27 -14.20
N ARG A 22 -20.45 28.31 -14.31
CA ARG A 22 -20.63 29.42 -15.27
C ARG A 22 -20.60 28.93 -16.72
N ASP A 23 -20.22 27.68 -16.93
CA ASP A 23 -20.02 27.08 -18.26
C ASP A 23 -21.34 26.59 -18.89
N SER A 24 -22.37 26.25 -18.09
CA SER A 24 -23.69 25.86 -18.61
C SER A 24 -24.54 27.07 -19.02
N LEU A 25 -24.32 28.23 -18.39
CA LEU A 25 -25.03 29.48 -18.69
C LEU A 25 -24.71 29.96 -20.13
N GLY A 26 -23.49 29.79 -20.64
CA GLY A 26 -23.13 30.28 -21.97
C GLY A 26 -23.83 29.55 -23.12
N GLN A 27 -24.16 28.26 -22.96
CA GLN A 27 -24.82 27.49 -24.02
C GLN A 27 -26.34 27.71 -24.03
N GLU A 28 -26.97 27.77 -22.87
CA GLU A 28 -28.41 28.04 -22.77
C GLU A 28 -28.74 29.49 -23.13
N ASP A 29 -27.93 30.44 -22.66
CA ASP A 29 -28.07 31.84 -23.02
C ASP A 29 -27.91 32.08 -24.51
N PHE A 30 -26.93 31.38 -25.14
CA PHE A 30 -26.72 31.46 -26.58
C PHE A 30 -27.91 30.90 -27.36
N LEU A 31 -28.41 29.70 -26.99
CA LEU A 31 -29.59 29.14 -27.65
C LEU A 31 -30.79 30.07 -27.57
N THR A 32 -30.99 30.73 -26.43
CA THR A 32 -32.06 31.70 -26.21
C THR A 32 -31.86 32.93 -27.10
N LEU A 33 -30.61 33.42 -27.22
CA LEU A 33 -30.26 34.56 -28.06
C LEU A 33 -30.39 34.23 -29.54
N MET A 34 -30.03 33.01 -29.97
CA MET A 34 -30.16 32.50 -31.32
C MET A 34 -31.65 32.37 -31.72
N ILE A 35 -32.48 31.83 -30.84
CA ILE A 35 -33.94 31.73 -31.07
C ILE A 35 -34.55 33.12 -31.18
N SER A 36 -34.15 34.07 -30.34
CA SER A 36 -34.62 35.45 -30.39
C SER A 36 -34.19 36.17 -31.68
N GLN A 37 -32.95 35.91 -32.16
CA GLN A 37 -32.48 36.46 -33.45
C GLN A 37 -33.23 35.84 -34.63
N PHE A 38 -33.48 34.51 -34.62
CA PHE A 38 -34.26 33.85 -35.67
C PHE A 38 -35.70 34.40 -35.79
N GLN A 39 -36.29 34.79 -34.67
CA GLN A 39 -37.62 35.35 -34.65
C GLN A 39 -37.73 36.80 -35.14
N ASN A 40 -36.60 37.54 -35.16
CA ASN A 40 -36.54 38.95 -35.50
C ASN A 40 -35.70 39.29 -36.75
N GLN A 41 -35.20 38.28 -37.50
CA GLN A 41 -34.40 38.50 -38.71
C GLN A 41 -35.27 38.78 -39.94
N ASP A 42 -34.76 39.66 -40.79
CA ASP A 42 -35.29 39.89 -42.16
C ASP A 42 -34.94 38.66 -43.01
N PRO A 43 -35.91 38.03 -43.69
CA PRO A 43 -35.68 36.83 -44.53
C PRO A 43 -34.77 37.07 -45.74
N PHE A 44 -34.41 38.29 -46.07
CA PHE A 44 -33.61 38.67 -47.28
C PHE A 44 -32.11 38.90 -46.96
N GLU A 45 -31.68 39.03 -45.67
CA GLU A 45 -30.28 39.20 -45.30
C GLU A 45 -29.92 38.34 -44.09
N PRO A 46 -29.72 37.03 -44.26
CA PRO A 46 -29.31 36.15 -43.16
C PRO A 46 -27.86 36.41 -42.74
N MET A 47 -27.61 36.74 -41.50
CA MET A 47 -26.27 36.84 -40.94
C MET A 47 -25.62 35.44 -40.78
N ASP A 48 -24.34 35.33 -41.20
CA ASP A 48 -23.58 34.09 -41.12
C ASP A 48 -22.98 33.92 -39.67
N ASN A 49 -23.63 33.08 -38.88
CA ASN A 49 -23.21 32.79 -37.50
C ASN A 49 -22.22 31.60 -37.40
N GLY A 50 -21.68 31.13 -38.57
CA GLY A 50 -20.83 29.94 -38.65
C GLY A 50 -19.56 30.02 -37.78
N GLU A 51 -18.91 31.19 -37.73
CA GLU A 51 -17.69 31.40 -36.96
C GLU A 51 -17.93 31.26 -35.45
N PHE A 52 -19.08 31.81 -34.99
CA PHE A 52 -19.44 31.74 -33.56
C PHE A 52 -19.84 30.34 -33.13
N LEU A 53 -20.56 29.60 -33.99
CA LEU A 53 -20.85 28.17 -33.80
C LEU A 53 -19.57 27.33 -33.72
N GLY A 54 -18.55 27.67 -34.54
CA GLY A 54 -17.24 27.03 -34.48
C GLY A 54 -16.55 27.26 -33.14
N GLN A 55 -16.58 28.50 -32.63
CA GLN A 55 -16.00 28.82 -31.31
C GLN A 55 -16.74 28.10 -30.17
N LEU A 56 -18.09 28.07 -30.21
CA LEU A 56 -18.88 27.36 -29.21
C LEU A 56 -18.60 25.84 -29.22
N ALA A 57 -18.46 25.24 -30.40
CA ALA A 57 -18.08 23.83 -30.53
C ALA A 57 -16.71 23.55 -29.97
N GLN A 58 -15.76 24.50 -30.15
CA GLN A 58 -14.42 24.40 -29.58
C GLN A 58 -14.42 24.52 -28.06
N PHE A 59 -15.18 25.46 -27.50
CA PHE A 59 -15.37 25.56 -26.03
C PHE A 59 -16.03 24.31 -25.46
N SER A 60 -17.07 23.79 -26.11
CA SER A 60 -17.74 22.56 -25.69
C SER A 60 -16.79 21.35 -25.70
N THR A 61 -15.88 21.30 -26.69
CA THR A 61 -14.84 20.26 -26.75
C THR A 61 -13.86 20.38 -25.61
N VAL A 62 -13.36 21.60 -25.31
CA VAL A 62 -12.45 21.85 -24.19
C VAL A 62 -13.07 21.49 -22.87
N ASN A 63 -14.33 21.90 -22.65
CA ASN A 63 -15.08 21.54 -21.44
C ASN A 63 -15.33 20.03 -21.34
N GLY A 64 -15.62 19.38 -22.46
CA GLY A 64 -15.74 17.91 -22.54
C GLY A 64 -14.44 17.20 -22.14
N ILE A 65 -13.29 17.70 -22.63
CA ILE A 65 -11.96 17.18 -22.24
C ILE A 65 -11.68 17.45 -20.76
N GLY A 66 -12.06 18.60 -20.24
CA GLY A 66 -11.96 18.94 -18.80
C GLY A 66 -12.76 17.96 -17.94
N SER A 67 -14.01 17.68 -18.33
CA SER A 67 -14.90 16.73 -17.65
C SER A 67 -14.35 15.28 -17.71
N LEU A 68 -13.79 14.88 -18.86
CA LEU A 68 -13.12 13.59 -19.00
C LEU A 68 -11.92 13.49 -18.05
N ASN A 69 -11.08 14.52 -18.01
CA ASN A 69 -9.91 14.53 -17.12
C ASN A 69 -10.31 14.42 -15.64
N SER A 70 -11.37 15.14 -15.24
CA SER A 70 -11.94 15.03 -13.90
C SER A 70 -12.47 13.64 -13.61
N SER A 71 -13.13 13.00 -14.58
CA SER A 71 -13.66 11.64 -14.45
C SER A 71 -12.53 10.61 -14.33
N PHE A 72 -11.45 10.77 -15.11
CA PHE A 72 -10.24 9.92 -14.97
C PHE A 72 -9.56 10.10 -13.61
N SER A 73 -9.48 11.32 -13.11
CA SER A 73 -8.94 11.58 -11.76
C SER A 73 -9.79 10.92 -10.67
N GLY A 74 -11.11 10.98 -10.79
CA GLY A 74 -12.04 10.30 -9.90
C GLY A 74 -11.91 8.77 -9.95
N LEU A 75 -11.73 8.21 -11.16
CA LEU A 75 -11.49 6.78 -11.32
C LEU A 75 -10.16 6.35 -10.68
N ALA A 76 -9.09 7.12 -10.89
CA ALA A 76 -7.79 6.87 -10.28
C ALA A 76 -7.86 6.89 -8.75
N ALA A 77 -8.58 7.87 -8.17
CA ALA A 77 -8.83 7.94 -6.74
C ALA A 77 -9.59 6.71 -6.22
N SER A 78 -10.66 6.30 -6.92
CA SER A 78 -11.42 5.10 -6.56
C SER A 78 -10.60 3.82 -6.62
N MET A 79 -9.69 3.70 -7.59
CA MET A 79 -8.74 2.58 -7.66
C MET A 79 -7.77 2.59 -6.47
N GLN A 80 -7.29 3.75 -6.07
CA GLN A 80 -6.43 3.93 -4.90
C GLN A 80 -7.14 3.54 -3.60
N ASP A 81 -8.40 3.94 -3.43
CA ASP A 81 -9.21 3.57 -2.27
C ASP A 81 -9.42 2.06 -2.19
N ASN A 82 -9.69 1.40 -3.33
CA ASN A 82 -9.80 -0.06 -3.39
C ASN A 82 -8.48 -0.75 -3.02
N GLN A 83 -7.34 -0.25 -3.48
CA GLN A 83 -6.03 -0.76 -3.07
C GLN A 83 -5.79 -0.58 -1.58
N ALA A 84 -6.17 0.56 -1.02
CA ALA A 84 -6.03 0.82 0.42
C ALA A 84 -6.86 -0.17 1.26
N LEU A 85 -8.09 -0.46 0.84
CA LEU A 85 -8.92 -1.47 1.51
C LEU A 85 -8.32 -2.88 1.45
N GLN A 86 -7.77 -3.27 0.28
CA GLN A 86 -7.09 -4.56 0.15
C GLN A 86 -5.82 -4.62 1.01
N ALA A 87 -5.04 -3.54 1.02
CA ALA A 87 -3.83 -3.41 1.84
C ALA A 87 -4.14 -3.49 3.34
N ALA A 88 -5.23 -2.85 3.79
CA ALA A 88 -5.67 -2.93 5.18
C ALA A 88 -6.00 -4.37 5.62
N GLY A 89 -6.51 -5.20 4.70
CA GLY A 89 -6.77 -6.61 4.96
C GLY A 89 -5.51 -7.47 5.13
N LEU A 90 -4.32 -6.96 4.80
CA LEU A 90 -3.05 -7.66 5.00
C LEU A 90 -2.44 -7.40 6.39
N VAL A 91 -2.77 -6.29 7.01
CA VAL A 91 -2.26 -5.94 8.36
C VAL A 91 -2.70 -6.97 9.38
N GLY A 92 -1.76 -7.44 10.21
CA GLY A 92 -1.97 -8.51 11.17
C GLY A 92 -1.93 -9.92 10.59
N ARG A 93 -1.62 -10.07 9.30
CA ARG A 93 -1.33 -11.38 8.71
C ARG A 93 0.17 -11.62 8.69
N SER A 94 0.57 -12.89 8.68
CA SER A 94 1.96 -13.30 8.56
C SER A 94 2.31 -13.63 7.12
N VAL A 95 3.51 -13.28 6.71
CA VAL A 95 4.11 -13.63 5.41
C VAL A 95 5.47 -14.27 5.63
N LEU A 96 5.93 -15.08 4.65
CA LEU A 96 7.30 -15.56 4.61
C LEU A 96 8.15 -14.55 3.85
N ALA A 97 9.06 -13.90 4.55
CA ALA A 97 10.01 -12.96 3.99
C ALA A 97 11.40 -13.61 3.86
N VAL A 98 12.12 -13.34 2.76
CA VAL A 98 13.52 -13.77 2.60
C VAL A 98 14.38 -12.88 3.49
N THR A 99 14.72 -13.39 4.65
CA THR A 99 15.48 -12.67 5.67
C THR A 99 16.14 -13.65 6.63
N ASP A 100 17.19 -13.18 7.30
CA ASP A 100 17.87 -13.88 8.40
C ASP A 100 17.45 -13.32 9.79
N VAL A 101 16.56 -12.34 9.85
CA VAL A 101 16.10 -11.75 11.10
C VAL A 101 14.63 -12.06 11.32
N GLY A 102 14.33 -12.66 12.49
CA GLY A 102 12.98 -12.94 12.92
C GLY A 102 12.68 -12.28 14.27
N SER A 103 11.41 -12.01 14.51
CA SER A 103 10.94 -11.45 15.78
C SER A 103 10.31 -12.55 16.64
N LEU A 104 10.82 -12.73 17.85
CA LEU A 104 10.17 -13.57 18.86
C LEU A 104 9.21 -12.71 19.66
N GLY A 105 7.92 -13.08 19.64
CA GLY A 105 6.90 -12.42 20.46
C GLY A 105 6.98 -12.82 21.94
N LEU A 106 6.14 -12.20 22.75
CA LEU A 106 5.93 -12.62 24.16
C LEU A 106 5.43 -14.05 24.25
N GLU A 107 4.60 -14.44 23.29
CA GLU A 107 4.04 -15.78 23.16
C GLU A 107 4.26 -16.31 21.73
N GLY A 108 4.23 -17.64 21.59
CA GLY A 108 4.39 -18.32 20.30
C GLY A 108 5.83 -18.57 19.89
N PRO A 109 6.03 -19.38 18.84
CA PRO A 109 7.31 -19.72 18.27
C PRO A 109 7.74 -18.75 17.18
N LEU A 110 9.06 -18.64 16.94
CA LEU A 110 9.62 -18.08 15.73
C LEU A 110 9.63 -19.20 14.66
N ARG A 111 8.98 -18.92 13.53
CA ARG A 111 8.85 -19.87 12.42
C ARG A 111 9.60 -19.39 11.19
N GLY A 112 10.10 -20.36 10.45
CA GLY A 112 10.80 -20.08 9.20
C GLY A 112 11.05 -21.33 8.39
N GLY A 113 11.85 -21.17 7.37
CA GLY A 113 12.28 -22.27 6.50
C GLY A 113 13.51 -21.91 5.70
N LEU A 114 13.99 -22.88 4.95
CA LEU A 114 15.02 -22.73 3.94
C LEU A 114 14.69 -23.65 2.77
N GLU A 115 15.08 -23.27 1.58
CA GLU A 115 14.92 -24.11 0.39
C GLU A 115 16.21 -24.87 0.10
N LEU A 116 16.08 -26.19 -0.08
CA LEU A 116 17.19 -27.07 -0.45
C LEU A 116 17.06 -27.46 -1.92
N GLU A 117 18.06 -27.12 -2.73
CA GLU A 117 18.14 -27.55 -4.12
C GLU A 117 18.39 -29.06 -4.25
N SER A 118 19.09 -29.64 -3.28
CA SER A 118 19.42 -31.07 -3.23
C SER A 118 19.38 -31.56 -1.80
N SER A 119 19.34 -32.91 -1.62
CA SER A 119 19.32 -33.52 -0.29
C SER A 119 20.55 -33.13 0.55
N ALA A 120 20.31 -32.98 1.85
CA ALA A 120 21.33 -32.70 2.84
C ALA A 120 21.48 -33.85 3.85
N GLY A 121 22.68 -34.17 4.25
CA GLY A 121 22.95 -35.18 5.31
C GLY A 121 22.54 -34.66 6.68
N ASN A 122 22.67 -33.36 6.89
CA ASN A 122 22.17 -32.69 8.07
C ASN A 122 21.87 -31.21 7.77
N VAL A 123 20.84 -30.66 8.41
CA VAL A 123 20.51 -29.23 8.39
C VAL A 123 20.50 -28.74 9.84
N GLN A 124 21.25 -27.69 10.11
CA GLN A 124 21.30 -27.04 11.41
C GLN A 124 20.85 -25.59 11.27
N VAL A 125 20.04 -25.12 12.22
CA VAL A 125 19.60 -23.73 12.29
C VAL A 125 20.09 -23.15 13.61
N ASP A 126 20.96 -22.14 13.51
CA ASP A 126 21.49 -21.41 14.64
C ASP A 126 20.66 -20.15 14.86
N ILE A 127 20.26 -19.90 16.08
CA ILE A 127 19.49 -18.74 16.49
C ILE A 127 20.37 -17.93 17.44
N THR A 128 20.69 -16.71 17.06
CA THR A 128 21.54 -15.80 17.83
C THR A 128 20.78 -14.54 18.23
N ASN A 129 21.13 -13.98 19.38
CA ASN A 129 20.58 -12.71 19.83
C ASN A 129 21.25 -11.53 19.09
N ARG A 130 20.84 -10.29 19.42
CA ARG A 130 21.41 -9.05 18.85
C ARG A 130 22.90 -8.87 19.11
N ASN A 131 23.43 -9.49 20.17
CA ASN A 131 24.86 -9.44 20.50
C ASN A 131 25.68 -10.48 19.73
N GLY A 132 25.02 -11.34 18.95
CA GLY A 132 25.67 -12.44 18.22
C GLY A 132 25.90 -13.69 19.08
N GLU A 133 25.34 -13.76 20.28
CA GLU A 133 25.45 -14.92 21.15
C GLU A 133 24.46 -16.00 20.72
N LEU A 134 24.93 -17.25 20.65
CA LEU A 134 24.09 -18.39 20.31
C LEU A 134 23.09 -18.66 21.43
N VAL A 135 21.80 -18.53 21.15
CA VAL A 135 20.71 -18.79 22.07
C VAL A 135 20.21 -20.22 21.96
N GLN A 136 20.03 -20.68 20.72
CA GLN A 136 19.55 -22.04 20.45
C GLN A 136 20.09 -22.55 19.12
N GLN A 137 20.30 -23.87 19.07
CA GLN A 137 20.61 -24.58 17.83
C GLN A 137 19.58 -25.67 17.59
N LEU A 138 18.90 -25.60 16.47
CA LEU A 138 17.97 -26.62 16.03
C LEU A 138 18.69 -27.58 15.06
N ASN A 139 18.63 -28.86 15.36
CA ASN A 139 19.15 -29.90 14.46
C ASN A 139 17.96 -30.57 13.77
N LEU A 140 17.81 -30.29 12.47
CA LEU A 140 16.70 -30.83 11.67
C LEU A 140 17.04 -32.18 11.04
N GLY A 141 18.30 -32.65 11.17
CA GLY A 141 18.73 -33.94 10.62
C GLY A 141 18.79 -33.97 9.09
N GLN A 142 18.69 -35.17 8.54
CA GLN A 142 18.69 -35.39 7.10
C GLN A 142 17.41 -34.85 6.46
N GLN A 143 17.57 -34.10 5.38
CA GLN A 143 16.48 -33.47 4.66
C GLN A 143 16.53 -33.78 3.16
N ALA A 144 15.35 -33.95 2.57
CA ALA A 144 15.16 -34.06 1.12
C ALA A 144 15.18 -32.67 0.46
N PRO A 145 15.36 -32.61 -0.89
CA PRO A 145 15.19 -31.35 -1.63
C PRO A 145 13.81 -30.74 -1.41
N GLY A 146 13.75 -29.39 -1.41
CA GLY A 146 12.53 -28.62 -1.25
C GLY A 146 12.53 -27.74 -0.01
N MET A 147 11.34 -27.25 0.37
CA MET A 147 11.17 -26.36 1.51
C MET A 147 11.24 -27.11 2.84
N VAL A 148 12.30 -26.87 3.60
CA VAL A 148 12.47 -27.38 4.97
C VAL A 148 12.00 -26.32 5.95
N ARG A 149 10.99 -26.65 6.75
CA ARG A 149 10.43 -25.74 7.75
C ARG A 149 11.00 -26.03 9.13
N PHE A 150 11.17 -24.98 9.92
CA PHE A 150 11.52 -25.06 11.33
C PHE A 150 10.64 -24.16 12.17
N ALA A 151 10.56 -24.47 13.46
CA ALA A 151 9.94 -23.62 14.45
C ALA A 151 10.76 -23.67 15.73
N TRP A 152 11.11 -22.51 16.24
CA TRP A 152 11.74 -22.36 17.55
C TRP A 152 10.68 -21.88 18.54
N ASP A 153 10.46 -22.62 19.61
CA ASP A 153 9.48 -22.33 20.64
C ASP A 153 9.84 -21.13 21.54
N GLY A 154 11.01 -20.53 21.32
CA GLY A 154 11.54 -19.42 22.11
C GLY A 154 12.25 -19.86 23.38
N VAL A 155 12.57 -21.15 23.52
CA VAL A 155 13.33 -21.67 24.67
C VAL A 155 14.80 -21.74 24.30
N ASP A 156 15.65 -21.22 25.15
CA ASP A 156 17.12 -21.23 24.97
C ASP A 156 17.72 -22.61 25.32
N SER A 157 19.02 -22.75 25.13
CA SER A 157 19.75 -23.99 25.43
C SER A 157 19.76 -24.36 26.94
N SER A 158 19.42 -23.43 27.85
CA SER A 158 19.29 -23.67 29.29
C SER A 158 17.88 -24.12 29.71
N GLY A 159 16.92 -24.12 28.78
CA GLY A 159 15.51 -24.44 29.05
C GLY A 159 14.68 -23.27 29.55
N GLN A 160 15.22 -22.03 29.47
CA GLN A 160 14.48 -20.82 29.82
C GLN A 160 13.93 -20.14 28.57
N ARG A 161 12.78 -19.43 28.75
CA ARG A 161 12.24 -18.65 27.63
C ARG A 161 13.15 -17.44 27.39
N ALA A 162 13.59 -17.31 26.16
CA ALA A 162 14.36 -16.16 25.71
C ALA A 162 13.51 -14.88 25.71
N GLU A 163 14.16 -13.73 25.83
CA GLU A 163 13.49 -12.43 25.80
C GLU A 163 12.80 -12.19 24.47
N SER A 164 11.64 -11.52 24.49
CA SER A 164 10.99 -11.09 23.26
C SER A 164 11.86 -10.06 22.54
N GLY A 165 11.99 -10.20 21.23
CA GLY A 165 12.85 -9.30 20.45
C GLY A 165 13.29 -9.93 19.12
N GLU A 166 14.28 -9.30 18.49
CA GLU A 166 14.82 -9.77 17.23
C GLU A 166 15.95 -10.78 17.46
N TYR A 167 15.92 -11.82 16.65
CA TYR A 167 16.89 -12.89 16.61
C TYR A 167 17.37 -13.10 15.19
N ARG A 168 18.67 -13.38 15.05
CA ARG A 168 19.24 -13.77 13.76
C ARG A 168 19.19 -15.27 13.63
N VAL A 169 18.75 -15.73 12.48
CA VAL A 169 18.59 -17.15 12.13
C VAL A 169 19.53 -17.47 10.98
N THR A 170 20.45 -18.39 11.18
CA THR A 170 21.40 -18.84 10.16
C THR A 170 21.23 -20.33 9.93
N ALA A 171 20.93 -20.73 8.70
CA ALA A 171 20.84 -22.13 8.31
C ALA A 171 22.15 -22.62 7.73
N ARG A 172 22.63 -23.76 8.23
CA ARG A 172 23.82 -24.48 7.74
C ARG A 172 23.38 -25.83 7.19
N VAL A 173 23.78 -26.08 5.96
CA VAL A 173 23.50 -27.32 5.23
C VAL A 173 24.77 -28.12 5.14
N ILE A 174 24.77 -29.36 5.65
CA ILE A 174 25.90 -30.24 5.73
C ILE A 174 25.74 -31.38 4.72
N ARG A 175 26.66 -31.48 3.76
CA ARG A 175 26.71 -32.53 2.74
C ARG A 175 28.06 -33.21 2.79
N GLY A 176 28.14 -34.35 3.45
CA GLY A 176 29.42 -35.02 3.72
C GLY A 176 30.34 -34.15 4.58
N THR A 177 31.47 -33.70 4.03
CA THR A 177 32.40 -32.76 4.70
C THR A 177 32.17 -31.31 4.36
N ASN A 178 31.26 -31.03 3.44
CA ASN A 178 30.98 -29.67 3.01
C ASN A 178 29.89 -29.03 3.88
N VAL A 179 30.09 -27.78 4.32
CA VAL A 179 29.13 -26.99 5.10
C VAL A 179 28.90 -25.71 4.36
N GLU A 180 27.63 -25.47 3.99
CA GLU A 180 27.21 -24.32 3.24
C GLU A 180 26.14 -23.54 4.04
N SER A 181 26.14 -22.22 3.94
CA SER A 181 25.05 -21.40 4.46
C SER A 181 23.92 -21.34 3.43
N ALA A 182 22.68 -21.54 3.87
CA ALA A 182 21.50 -21.41 3.01
C ALA A 182 20.69 -20.17 3.40
N PRO A 183 20.12 -19.45 2.42
CA PRO A 183 19.21 -18.37 2.70
C PRO A 183 17.97 -18.88 3.43
N THR A 184 17.52 -18.11 4.41
CA THR A 184 16.34 -18.41 5.22
C THR A 184 15.17 -17.57 4.80
N VAL A 185 13.98 -18.12 4.99
CA VAL A 185 12.73 -17.37 4.96
C VAL A 185 12.11 -17.41 6.35
N ILE A 186 11.71 -16.26 6.85
CA ILE A 186 11.14 -16.15 8.20
C ILE A 186 9.69 -15.67 8.10
N GLU A 187 8.84 -16.27 8.90
CA GLU A 187 7.46 -15.81 9.07
C GLU A 187 7.46 -14.50 9.86
N ALA A 188 6.99 -13.44 9.24
CA ALA A 188 6.94 -12.11 9.82
C ALA A 188 5.53 -11.53 9.71
N ASP A 189 5.07 -10.88 10.77
CA ASP A 189 3.76 -10.24 10.80
C ASP A 189 3.82 -8.88 10.12
N ILE A 190 2.80 -8.60 9.30
CA ILE A 190 2.65 -7.30 8.63
C ILE A 190 2.12 -6.30 9.65
N GLN A 191 2.94 -5.33 10.04
CA GLN A 191 2.57 -4.28 10.97
C GLN A 191 1.83 -3.13 10.29
N SER A 192 2.26 -2.78 9.10
CA SER A 192 1.61 -1.74 8.29
C SER A 192 1.89 -1.94 6.81
N VAL A 193 1.07 -1.30 5.99
CA VAL A 193 1.23 -1.29 4.54
C VAL A 193 1.33 0.15 4.07
N THR A 194 2.36 0.46 3.30
CA THR A 194 2.54 1.76 2.66
C THR A 194 2.12 1.67 1.20
N LEU A 195 1.23 2.56 0.79
CA LEU A 195 0.79 2.70 -0.59
C LEU A 195 1.71 3.68 -1.31
N GLY A 196 2.29 3.27 -2.43
CA GLY A 196 3.02 4.16 -3.32
C GLY A 196 2.09 5.17 -3.98
N GLN A 197 2.53 6.42 -4.13
CA GLN A 197 1.78 7.44 -4.87
C GLN A 197 1.84 7.15 -6.38
N PHE A 198 0.80 7.54 -7.11
CA PHE A 198 0.72 7.49 -8.58
C PHE A 198 0.97 6.10 -9.21
N GLY A 199 0.42 5.04 -8.63
CA GLY A 199 0.59 3.67 -9.16
C GLY A 199 1.90 3.00 -8.70
N GLY A 200 2.58 3.55 -7.72
CA GLY A 200 3.65 2.88 -6.98
C GLY A 200 3.11 1.62 -6.29
N GLY A 201 3.97 0.61 -6.16
CA GLY A 201 3.61 -0.67 -5.54
C GLY A 201 3.21 -0.55 -4.07
N LEU A 202 2.75 -1.64 -3.53
CA LEU A 202 2.54 -1.86 -2.10
C LEU A 202 3.87 -2.18 -1.44
N THR A 203 4.18 -1.53 -0.33
CA THR A 203 5.32 -1.88 0.53
C THR A 203 4.78 -2.40 1.85
N LEU A 204 5.12 -3.64 2.18
CA LEU A 204 4.77 -4.26 3.44
C LEU A 204 5.85 -3.94 4.49
N ASN A 205 5.46 -3.34 5.59
CA ASN A 205 6.35 -3.13 6.73
C ASN A 205 6.12 -4.28 7.72
N LEU A 206 7.16 -5.06 7.93
CA LEU A 206 7.12 -6.27 8.74
C LEU A 206 7.59 -6.02 10.17
N ALA A 207 7.18 -6.89 11.07
CA ALA A 207 7.73 -6.93 12.42
C ALA A 207 9.24 -7.20 12.34
N GLY A 208 10.04 -6.32 13.01
CA GLY A 208 11.50 -6.34 12.88
C GLY A 208 12.06 -5.27 11.91
N GLY A 209 11.21 -4.33 11.45
CA GLY A 209 11.65 -3.15 10.68
C GLY A 209 12.03 -3.43 9.22
N GLN A 210 11.71 -4.63 8.72
CA GLN A 210 11.97 -5.01 7.33
C GLN A 210 10.84 -4.55 6.42
N GLN A 211 11.18 -4.31 5.15
CA GLN A 211 10.24 -3.90 4.09
C GLN A 211 10.35 -4.87 2.91
N MET A 212 9.19 -5.19 2.36
CA MET A 212 9.05 -6.03 1.18
C MET A 212 8.15 -5.36 0.15
#